data_19292108747ecff5ad653bf2816d134f
#
_entry.id   19292108747ecff5ad653bf2816d134f
#
_cell.length_a   1.000
_cell.length_b   1.000
_cell.length_c   1.000
_cell.angle_alpha   90.00
_cell.angle_beta   90.00
_cell.angle_gamma   90.00
#
_symmetry.space_group_name_H-M   'P 1'
#
loop_
_entity.id
_entity.type
_entity.pdbx_description
1 polymer ?
#
loop_
_entity_poly.entity_id
_entity_poly.type
_entity_poly.pdbx_seq_one_letter_code
_entity_poly.pdbx_strand_id
1 'polypeptide(L)'
;MYNAFFRMYRKMRINHRNNQYKIKNSPTLDKLIISTPGGLNGFYLLGVSSYLKENYNLTDYLYSGASAGAWNSLFLSFRGNDTEFINNLIYSDIHNATSVVEIETIMKNMILTKYSCKDFELDKVNIGVTVCRWFLRFKLVIYNDFLNLKDAVFCCMASSHIPFITGGLLYFYRKKCCFDGGFFSKPYLNMTPTFTISPDMWNSTHTYTNFIDNALQMNRLNVNITELYIQGYNDTKNNKKKLDDIFL
;
A
#
# COMPACT_ATOMS: atom_id res chain seq x y z
N MET A 1 -26.07 6.00 6.75
CA MET A 1 -25.28 5.37 5.67
C MET A 1 -23.96 4.80 6.20
N TYR A 2 -23.14 5.54 6.94
CA TYR A 2 -21.89 5.08 7.55
C TYR A 2 -22.04 3.81 8.42
N ASN A 3 -23.04 3.76 9.32
CA ASN A 3 -23.26 2.60 10.18
C ASN A 3 -23.60 1.30 9.44
N ALA A 4 -24.24 1.38 8.26
CA ALA A 4 -24.52 0.19 7.44
C ALA A 4 -23.25 -0.34 6.77
N PHE A 5 -22.37 0.58 6.29
CA PHE A 5 -21.08 0.24 5.69
C PHE A 5 -20.16 -0.43 6.72
N PHE A 6 -20.08 0.09 7.96
CA PHE A 6 -19.26 -0.50 9.02
C PHE A 6 -19.82 -1.84 9.56
N ARG A 7 -21.15 -2.04 9.57
CA ARG A 7 -21.73 -3.37 9.85
C ARG A 7 -21.38 -4.40 8.78
N MET A 8 -21.31 -3.98 7.52
CA MET A 8 -20.87 -4.80 6.39
C MET A 8 -19.40 -5.18 6.53
N TYR A 9 -18.52 -4.22 6.90
CA TYR A 9 -17.11 -4.45 7.18
C TYR A 9 -16.87 -5.52 8.25
N ARG A 10 -17.58 -5.46 9.39
CA ARG A 10 -17.47 -6.51 10.43
C ARG A 10 -17.88 -7.90 9.93
N LYS A 11 -18.86 -8.00 9.02
CA LYS A 11 -19.27 -9.29 8.42
C LYS A 11 -18.27 -9.87 7.42
N MET A 12 -17.50 -9.02 6.74
CA MET A 12 -16.51 -9.47 5.74
C MET A 12 -15.31 -10.17 6.37
N ARG A 13 -14.94 -9.83 7.60
CA ARG A 13 -13.80 -10.42 8.33
C ARG A 13 -13.93 -11.94 8.58
N ILE A 14 -15.09 -12.54 8.32
CA ILE A 14 -15.43 -13.93 8.76
C ILE A 14 -15.32 -14.97 7.63
N ASN A 15 -15.24 -14.60 6.35
CA ASN A 15 -15.27 -15.57 5.24
C ASN A 15 -13.94 -15.66 4.48
N HIS A 16 -13.00 -16.39 5.06
CA HIS A 16 -11.80 -16.85 4.32
C HIS A 16 -12.13 -18.15 3.56
N ARG A 17 -12.27 -18.08 2.24
CA ARG A 17 -12.07 -19.23 1.35
C ARG A 17 -10.82 -18.98 0.51
N ASN A 18 -9.86 -19.90 0.63
CA ASN A 18 -8.61 -19.94 -0.12
C ASN A 18 -8.86 -19.83 -1.62
N ASN A 19 -8.34 -18.74 -2.23
CA ASN A 19 -8.19 -18.69 -3.67
C ASN A 19 -6.71 -18.91 -3.99
N GLN A 20 -6.44 -20.02 -4.66
CA GLN A 20 -5.12 -20.27 -5.24
C GLN A 20 -4.90 -19.25 -6.37
N TYR A 21 -3.93 -18.39 -6.20
CA TYR A 21 -3.44 -17.48 -7.23
C TYR A 21 -2.33 -18.18 -7.99
N LYS A 22 -2.41 -18.18 -9.33
CA LYS A 22 -1.30 -18.62 -10.18
C LYS A 22 -0.18 -17.60 -10.02
N ILE A 23 0.87 -17.97 -9.32
CA ILE A 23 2.16 -17.27 -9.40
C ILE A 23 2.62 -17.47 -10.84
N LYS A 24 2.86 -16.39 -11.59
CA LYS A 24 3.64 -16.48 -12.83
C LYS A 24 4.96 -17.15 -12.45
N ASN A 25 5.34 -18.22 -13.13
CA ASN A 25 6.60 -18.90 -12.93
C ASN A 25 7.75 -17.92 -13.19
N SER A 26 8.13 -17.20 -12.14
CA SER A 26 9.39 -16.46 -12.09
C SER A 26 10.37 -17.37 -11.37
N PRO A 27 11.50 -17.71 -11.97
CA PRO A 27 12.46 -18.57 -11.31
C PRO A 27 13.02 -17.83 -10.09
N THR A 28 12.91 -18.45 -8.91
CA THR A 28 13.71 -18.18 -7.70
C THR A 28 13.35 -16.98 -6.80
N LEU A 29 12.29 -16.21 -7.01
CA LEU A 29 11.89 -15.22 -6.02
C LEU A 29 11.06 -15.90 -4.93
N ASP A 30 11.71 -16.27 -3.83
CA ASP A 30 11.13 -16.98 -2.69
C ASP A 30 10.99 -16.10 -1.43
N LYS A 31 11.52 -14.87 -1.49
CA LYS A 31 11.45 -13.89 -0.41
C LYS A 31 10.32 -12.87 -0.64
N LEU A 32 9.57 -12.58 0.41
CA LEU A 32 8.41 -11.68 0.34
C LEU A 32 8.49 -10.58 1.38
N ILE A 33 8.34 -9.33 0.92
CA ILE A 33 8.05 -8.19 1.80
C ILE A 33 6.56 -7.85 1.67
N ILE A 34 5.86 -7.81 2.80
CA ILE A 34 4.48 -7.35 2.90
C ILE A 34 4.46 -5.93 3.42
N SER A 35 3.66 -5.06 2.77
CA SER A 35 3.30 -3.73 3.28
C SER A 35 1.83 -3.70 3.65
N THR A 36 1.52 -3.44 4.92
CA THR A 36 0.14 -3.52 5.42
C THR A 36 -0.68 -2.27 5.07
N PRO A 37 -2.02 -2.35 5.08
CA PRO A 37 -2.87 -1.16 5.08
C PRO A 37 -2.52 -0.24 6.24
N GLY A 38 -2.56 1.07 6.03
CA GLY A 38 -2.18 2.04 7.06
C GLY A 38 -2.84 3.42 6.93
N GLY A 39 -3.65 3.66 5.89
CA GLY A 39 -4.20 4.99 5.62
C GLY A 39 -3.08 6.02 5.48
N LEU A 40 -3.16 7.16 6.17
CA LEU A 40 -2.10 8.19 6.15
C LEU A 40 -0.77 7.73 6.78
N ASN A 41 -0.78 6.69 7.64
CA ASN A 41 0.46 6.04 8.08
C ASN A 41 1.23 5.38 6.93
N GLY A 42 0.68 5.34 5.72
CA GLY A 42 1.42 4.99 4.51
C GLY A 42 2.71 5.79 4.32
N PHE A 43 2.77 7.03 4.81
CA PHE A 43 3.99 7.83 4.79
C PHE A 43 5.03 7.38 5.83
N TYR A 44 4.59 6.86 6.97
CA TYR A 44 5.47 6.15 7.90
C TYR A 44 6.03 4.88 7.23
N LEU A 45 5.18 4.06 6.60
CA LEU A 45 5.63 2.88 5.84
C LEU A 45 6.61 3.27 4.73
N LEU A 46 6.44 4.44 4.10
CA LEU A 46 7.35 4.94 3.08
C LEU A 46 8.74 5.24 3.66
N GLY A 47 8.81 5.81 4.87
CA GLY A 47 10.07 6.00 5.59
C GLY A 47 10.77 4.68 5.88
N VAL A 48 10.03 3.67 6.35
CA VAL A 48 10.54 2.30 6.54
C VAL A 48 11.08 1.73 5.22
N SER A 49 10.26 1.80 4.16
CA SER A 49 10.62 1.29 2.83
C SER A 49 11.86 1.97 2.26
N SER A 50 12.02 3.28 2.46
CA SER A 50 13.20 4.05 2.03
C SER A 50 14.46 3.58 2.72
N TYR A 51 14.41 3.40 4.04
CA TYR A 51 15.56 2.89 4.80
C TYR A 51 15.98 1.48 4.33
N LEU A 52 15.00 0.59 4.08
CA LEU A 52 15.27 -0.76 3.60
C LEU A 52 15.97 -0.73 2.23
N LYS A 53 15.46 0.05 1.28
CA LYS A 53 16.04 0.17 -0.07
C LYS A 53 17.45 0.75 -0.05
N GLU A 54 17.71 1.69 0.84
CA GLU A 54 19.02 2.34 0.96
C GLU A 54 20.09 1.40 1.56
N ASN A 55 19.70 0.51 2.47
CA ASN A 55 20.66 -0.22 3.30
C ASN A 55 20.75 -1.71 2.99
N TYR A 56 19.79 -2.29 2.24
CA TYR A 56 19.73 -3.73 1.99
C TYR A 56 19.49 -4.04 0.51
N ASN A 57 20.04 -5.18 0.06
CA ASN A 57 19.77 -5.69 -1.28
C ASN A 57 18.40 -6.38 -1.32
N LEU A 58 17.45 -5.75 -2.01
CA LEU A 58 16.09 -6.25 -2.16
C LEU A 58 15.82 -6.90 -3.54
N THR A 59 16.89 -7.28 -4.28
CA THR A 59 16.76 -7.79 -5.65
C THR A 59 15.93 -9.06 -5.73
N ASP A 60 16.00 -9.94 -4.71
CA ASP A 60 15.35 -11.25 -4.72
C ASP A 60 13.98 -11.25 -4.01
N TYR A 61 13.40 -10.07 -3.80
CA TYR A 61 12.15 -9.95 -3.06
C TYR A 61 10.96 -9.66 -3.98
N LEU A 62 9.83 -10.32 -3.69
CA LEU A 62 8.51 -9.91 -4.11
C LEU A 62 7.93 -8.90 -3.12
N TYR A 63 7.10 -7.99 -3.61
CA TYR A 63 6.44 -6.98 -2.80
C TYR A 63 4.93 -7.20 -2.87
N SER A 64 4.28 -7.29 -1.72
CA SER A 64 2.82 -7.46 -1.67
C SER A 64 2.19 -6.49 -0.68
N GLY A 65 1.18 -5.76 -1.14
CA GLY A 65 0.53 -4.76 -0.30
C GLY A 65 -0.93 -4.52 -0.64
N ALA A 66 -1.59 -3.80 0.26
CA ALA A 66 -2.97 -3.37 0.08
C ALA A 66 -3.17 -1.98 0.69
N SER A 67 -4.10 -1.18 0.13
CA SER A 67 -4.33 0.19 0.57
C SER A 67 -3.04 1.02 0.53
N ALA A 68 -2.68 1.72 1.58
CA ALA A 68 -1.40 2.42 1.70
C ALA A 68 -0.19 1.50 1.41
N GLY A 69 -0.28 0.22 1.78
CA GLY A 69 0.75 -0.78 1.49
C GLY A 69 0.90 -1.10 0.00
N ALA A 70 -0.15 -0.90 -0.81
CA ALA A 70 -0.05 -1.06 -2.27
C ALA A 70 0.88 -0.01 -2.88
N TRP A 71 0.77 1.24 -2.45
CA TRP A 71 1.65 2.34 -2.87
C TRP A 71 3.10 2.11 -2.41
N ASN A 72 3.29 1.58 -1.20
CA ASN A 72 4.61 1.22 -0.69
C ASN A 72 5.22 0.03 -1.45
N SER A 73 4.42 -0.97 -1.83
CA SER A 73 4.89 -2.07 -2.68
C SER A 73 5.30 -1.60 -4.07
N LEU A 74 4.60 -0.62 -4.63
CA LEU A 74 5.01 0.02 -5.88
C LEU A 74 6.32 0.79 -5.71
N PHE A 75 6.49 1.56 -4.62
CA PHE A 75 7.74 2.26 -4.32
C PHE A 75 8.92 1.29 -4.12
N LEU A 76 8.74 0.17 -3.42
CA LEU A 76 9.78 -0.84 -3.24
C LEU A 76 10.27 -1.41 -4.58
N SER A 77 9.42 -1.45 -5.60
CA SER A 77 9.78 -1.91 -6.95
C SER A 77 10.47 -0.84 -7.82
N PHE A 78 10.54 0.42 -7.36
CA PHE A 78 11.18 1.52 -8.09
C PHE A 78 12.70 1.33 -8.15
N ARG A 79 13.29 1.57 -9.32
CA ARG A 79 14.73 1.37 -9.60
C ARG A 79 15.49 2.65 -9.90
N GLY A 80 14.84 3.78 -9.90
CA GLY A 80 15.47 5.07 -10.13
C GLY A 80 16.15 5.61 -8.86
N ASN A 81 16.34 6.92 -8.83
CA ASN A 81 16.89 7.62 -7.66
C ASN A 81 15.82 7.76 -6.57
N ASP A 82 15.94 6.97 -5.49
CA ASP A 82 14.98 6.98 -4.38
C ASP A 82 14.90 8.34 -3.69
N THR A 83 16.02 9.03 -3.51
CA THR A 83 16.06 10.38 -2.93
C THR A 83 15.28 11.37 -3.79
N GLU A 84 15.44 11.31 -5.11
CA GLU A 84 14.67 12.15 -6.02
C GLU A 84 13.19 11.82 -5.98
N PHE A 85 12.81 10.53 -5.94
CA PHE A 85 11.41 10.09 -5.82
C PHE A 85 10.77 10.66 -4.55
N ILE A 86 11.44 10.52 -3.41
CA ILE A 86 10.97 11.00 -2.10
C ILE A 86 10.86 12.53 -2.11
N ASN A 87 11.86 13.23 -2.63
CA ASN A 87 11.83 14.70 -2.73
C ASN A 87 10.65 15.16 -3.61
N ASN A 88 10.43 14.50 -4.74
CA ASN A 88 9.32 14.80 -5.65
C ASN A 88 7.94 14.54 -5.01
N LEU A 89 7.86 13.61 -4.06
CA LEU A 89 6.63 13.30 -3.36
C LEU A 89 6.44 14.18 -2.12
N ILE A 90 7.39 14.15 -1.20
CA ILE A 90 7.27 14.78 0.13
C ILE A 90 7.32 16.32 0.04
N TYR A 91 8.10 16.89 -0.88
CA TYR A 91 8.20 18.35 -1.06
C TYR A 91 7.36 18.89 -2.22
N SER A 92 6.40 18.10 -2.70
CA SER A 92 5.38 18.55 -3.65
C SER A 92 4.26 19.33 -2.96
N ASP A 93 3.22 19.69 -3.72
CA ASP A 93 2.00 20.31 -3.19
C ASP A 93 1.18 19.39 -2.27
N ILE A 94 1.70 18.21 -1.92
CA ILE A 94 1.01 17.24 -1.06
C ILE A 94 0.68 17.82 0.32
N HIS A 95 1.47 18.78 0.82
CA HIS A 95 1.21 19.48 2.08
C HIS A 95 0.02 20.44 2.01
N ASN A 96 -0.34 20.86 0.81
CA ASN A 96 -1.48 21.75 0.56
C ASN A 96 -2.77 20.95 0.32
N ALA A 97 -2.67 19.62 0.25
CA ALA A 97 -3.82 18.76 0.03
C ALA A 97 -4.81 18.88 1.20
N THR A 98 -6.08 19.06 0.88
CA THR A 98 -7.18 19.22 1.85
C THR A 98 -7.96 17.91 2.01
N SER A 99 -7.67 16.90 1.20
CA SER A 99 -8.33 15.60 1.21
C SER A 99 -7.40 14.47 0.78
N VAL A 100 -7.73 13.25 1.18
CA VAL A 100 -7.00 12.04 0.73
C VAL A 100 -7.11 11.87 -0.79
N VAL A 101 -8.22 12.29 -1.40
CA VAL A 101 -8.41 12.29 -2.86
C VAL A 101 -7.36 13.16 -3.55
N GLU A 102 -7.07 14.33 -2.98
CA GLU A 102 -6.01 15.21 -3.50
C GLU A 102 -4.63 14.59 -3.33
N ILE A 103 -4.33 14.00 -2.16
CA ILE A 103 -3.08 13.26 -1.92
C ILE A 103 -2.89 12.18 -2.98
N GLU A 104 -3.87 11.30 -3.19
CA GLU A 104 -3.78 10.24 -4.20
C GLU A 104 -3.65 10.80 -5.62
N THR A 105 -4.29 11.92 -5.90
CA THR A 105 -4.20 12.59 -7.21
C THR A 105 -2.81 13.16 -7.44
N ILE A 106 -2.21 13.81 -6.44
CA ILE A 106 -0.84 14.34 -6.50
C ILE A 106 0.15 13.18 -6.70
N MET A 107 0.05 12.12 -5.89
CA MET A 107 0.90 10.93 -6.01
C MET A 107 0.80 10.30 -7.41
N LYS A 108 -0.43 10.06 -7.89
CA LYS A 108 -0.67 9.53 -9.24
C LYS A 108 -0.04 10.40 -10.31
N ASN A 109 -0.29 11.72 -10.27
CA ASN A 109 0.20 12.66 -11.28
C ASN A 109 1.73 12.70 -11.26
N MET A 110 2.35 12.81 -10.08
CA MET A 110 3.80 12.81 -9.92
C MET A 110 4.41 11.53 -10.55
N ILE A 111 3.90 10.36 -10.19
CA ILE A 111 4.42 9.07 -10.70
C ILE A 111 4.26 8.99 -12.22
N LEU A 112 3.10 9.32 -12.77
CA LEU A 112 2.81 9.15 -14.20
C LEU A 112 3.43 10.22 -15.09
N THR A 113 3.82 11.38 -14.54
CA THR A 113 4.48 12.43 -15.32
C THR A 113 6.00 12.32 -15.30
N LYS A 114 6.57 11.83 -14.20
CA LYS A 114 8.03 11.79 -14.02
C LYS A 114 8.66 10.44 -14.37
N TYR A 115 7.89 9.34 -14.30
CA TYR A 115 8.42 7.99 -14.42
C TYR A 115 7.70 7.15 -15.48
N SER A 116 8.36 6.07 -15.89
CA SER A 116 7.90 5.11 -16.88
C SER A 116 7.96 3.66 -16.36
N CYS A 117 7.48 2.70 -17.14
CA CYS A 117 7.58 1.28 -16.78
C CYS A 117 9.02 0.80 -16.56
N LYS A 118 10.00 1.43 -17.20
CA LYS A 118 11.40 1.03 -17.09
C LYS A 118 12.00 1.34 -15.71
N ASP A 119 11.36 2.26 -15.00
CA ASP A 119 11.79 2.70 -13.67
C ASP A 119 11.25 1.81 -12.55
N PHE A 120 10.42 0.79 -12.88
CA PHE A 120 9.79 -0.09 -11.90
C PHE A 120 9.89 -1.56 -12.31
N GLU A 121 10.11 -2.46 -11.34
CA GLU A 121 9.98 -3.92 -11.49
C GLU A 121 8.54 -4.35 -11.20
N LEU A 122 7.64 -4.04 -12.13
CA LEU A 122 6.20 -4.28 -11.95
C LEU A 122 5.86 -5.77 -11.80
N ASP A 123 6.70 -6.67 -12.32
CA ASP A 123 6.58 -8.12 -12.19
C ASP A 123 6.77 -8.64 -10.76
N LYS A 124 7.41 -7.85 -9.89
CA LYS A 124 7.58 -8.14 -8.46
C LYS A 124 6.43 -7.62 -7.59
N VAL A 125 5.54 -6.80 -8.13
CA VAL A 125 4.48 -6.13 -7.38
C VAL A 125 3.21 -6.95 -7.35
N ASN A 126 2.63 -7.14 -6.15
CA ASN A 126 1.40 -7.89 -5.90
C ASN A 126 0.44 -7.04 -5.07
N ILE A 127 -0.67 -6.60 -5.65
CA ILE A 127 -1.60 -5.67 -5.00
C ILE A 127 -2.92 -6.35 -4.70
N GLY A 128 -3.28 -6.37 -3.42
CA GLY A 128 -4.55 -6.89 -2.93
C GLY A 128 -5.68 -5.88 -3.07
N VAL A 129 -6.75 -6.25 -3.76
CA VAL A 129 -7.93 -5.41 -3.99
C VAL A 129 -9.18 -6.19 -3.61
N THR A 130 -10.10 -5.56 -2.90
CA THR A 130 -11.44 -6.09 -2.67
C THR A 130 -12.32 -5.83 -3.90
N VAL A 131 -12.78 -6.89 -4.54
CA VAL A 131 -13.65 -6.82 -5.71
C VAL A 131 -15.08 -7.19 -5.33
N CYS A 132 -16.04 -6.32 -5.66
CA CYS A 132 -17.46 -6.61 -5.55
C CYS A 132 -17.93 -7.43 -6.75
N ARG A 133 -18.60 -8.53 -6.48
CA ARG A 133 -19.29 -9.36 -7.47
C ARG A 133 -20.81 -9.19 -7.33
N TRP A 134 -21.56 -9.84 -8.21
CA TRP A 134 -23.02 -9.87 -8.16
C TRP A 134 -23.55 -10.10 -6.74
N PHE A 135 -24.62 -9.38 -6.35
CA PHE A 135 -25.30 -9.47 -5.05
C PHE A 135 -24.40 -9.14 -3.84
N LEU A 136 -23.54 -8.10 -3.94
CA LEU A 136 -22.70 -7.65 -2.82
C LEU A 136 -21.77 -8.75 -2.25
N ARG A 137 -21.38 -9.71 -3.06
CA ARG A 137 -20.35 -10.68 -2.70
C ARG A 137 -18.98 -10.07 -2.94
N PHE A 138 -18.21 -9.93 -1.88
CA PHE A 138 -16.86 -9.41 -1.94
C PHE A 138 -15.86 -10.56 -2.04
N LYS A 139 -14.83 -10.35 -2.87
CA LYS A 139 -13.74 -11.28 -3.06
C LYS A 139 -12.42 -10.50 -3.06
N LEU A 140 -11.43 -11.03 -2.35
CA LEU A 140 -10.06 -10.57 -2.50
C LEU A 140 -9.52 -11.04 -3.86
N VAL A 141 -8.85 -10.13 -4.57
CA VAL A 141 -8.08 -10.43 -5.78
C VAL A 141 -6.70 -9.82 -5.62
N ILE A 142 -5.66 -10.60 -5.85
CA ILE A 142 -4.29 -10.10 -5.94
C ILE A 142 -3.98 -9.87 -7.42
N TYR A 143 -3.61 -8.64 -7.77
CA TYR A 143 -3.18 -8.25 -9.11
C TYR A 143 -1.67 -8.17 -9.15
N ASN A 144 -1.05 -8.80 -10.16
CA ASN A 144 0.39 -8.83 -10.40
C ASN A 144 0.76 -8.90 -11.90
N ASP A 145 -0.23 -8.73 -12.77
CA ASP A 145 -0.10 -8.82 -14.23
C ASP A 145 -0.28 -7.44 -14.87
N PHE A 146 0.46 -6.44 -14.37
CA PHE A 146 0.30 -5.05 -14.82
C PHE A 146 0.77 -4.89 -16.27
N LEU A 147 -0.07 -4.23 -17.08
CA LEU A 147 0.24 -3.95 -18.49
C LEU A 147 1.29 -2.84 -18.63
N ASN A 148 1.28 -1.89 -17.72
CA ASN A 148 2.16 -0.74 -17.67
C ASN A 148 2.08 -0.03 -16.30
N LEU A 149 2.91 1.00 -16.09
CA LEU A 149 2.93 1.77 -14.85
C LEU A 149 1.57 2.40 -14.52
N LYS A 150 0.87 2.93 -15.53
CA LYS A 150 -0.46 3.51 -15.34
C LYS A 150 -1.44 2.48 -14.79
N ASP A 151 -1.43 1.25 -15.30
CA ASP A 151 -2.28 0.16 -14.83
C ASP A 151 -1.97 -0.21 -13.37
N ALA A 152 -0.68 -0.28 -12.98
CA ALA A 152 -0.26 -0.50 -11.60
C ALA A 152 -0.71 0.62 -10.65
N VAL A 153 -0.53 1.89 -11.04
CA VAL A 153 -0.99 3.06 -10.27
C VAL A 153 -2.51 3.04 -10.08
N PHE A 154 -3.29 2.75 -11.13
CA PHE A 154 -4.75 2.62 -11.00
C PHE A 154 -5.16 1.43 -10.14
N CYS A 155 -4.35 0.37 -10.07
CA CYS A 155 -4.56 -0.73 -9.14
C CYS A 155 -4.29 -0.30 -7.69
N CYS A 156 -3.26 0.51 -7.41
CA CYS A 156 -3.03 1.11 -6.10
C CYS A 156 -4.24 1.95 -5.66
N MET A 157 -4.76 2.82 -6.54
CA MET A 157 -5.97 3.60 -6.26
C MET A 157 -7.19 2.70 -5.99
N ALA A 158 -7.36 1.60 -6.73
CA ALA A 158 -8.43 0.62 -6.49
C ALA A 158 -8.28 -0.07 -5.14
N SER A 159 -7.02 -0.35 -4.74
CA SER A 159 -6.67 -0.96 -3.46
C SER A 159 -6.85 -0.03 -2.27
N SER A 160 -6.82 1.30 -2.49
CA SER A 160 -7.01 2.33 -1.46
C SER A 160 -8.44 2.90 -1.44
N HIS A 161 -9.34 2.41 -2.32
CA HIS A 161 -10.65 3.02 -2.45
C HIS A 161 -11.57 2.73 -1.26
N ILE A 162 -11.81 3.76 -0.45
CA ILE A 162 -12.80 3.78 0.63
C ILE A 162 -13.91 4.73 0.22
N PRO A 163 -15.17 4.24 0.04
CA PRO A 163 -16.29 5.07 -0.39
C PRO A 163 -16.43 6.34 0.44
N PHE A 164 -16.60 7.47 -0.25
CA PHE A 164 -16.75 8.82 0.31
C PHE A 164 -15.54 9.39 1.05
N ILE A 165 -14.44 8.64 1.17
CA ILE A 165 -13.20 9.11 1.80
C ILE A 165 -12.13 9.35 0.74
N THR A 166 -11.82 8.33 -0.09
CA THR A 166 -10.81 8.44 -1.15
C THR A 166 -11.43 8.64 -2.54
N GLY A 167 -12.71 8.99 -2.60
CA GLY A 167 -13.42 9.25 -3.85
C GLY A 167 -14.93 9.09 -3.72
N GLY A 168 -15.59 8.85 -4.86
CA GLY A 168 -17.04 8.61 -4.92
C GLY A 168 -17.47 7.30 -4.24
N LEU A 169 -18.73 6.91 -4.47
CA LEU A 169 -19.26 5.65 -3.91
C LEU A 169 -18.57 4.41 -4.50
N LEU A 170 -18.26 4.44 -5.79
CA LEU A 170 -17.75 3.30 -6.55
C LEU A 170 -16.45 3.68 -7.25
N TYR A 171 -15.51 2.74 -7.28
CA TYR A 171 -14.31 2.80 -8.10
C TYR A 171 -14.24 1.57 -8.99
N PHE A 172 -13.89 1.76 -10.26
CA PHE A 172 -13.79 0.66 -11.22
C PHE A 172 -12.35 0.47 -11.70
N TYR A 173 -11.84 -0.73 -11.51
CA TYR A 173 -10.56 -1.15 -12.05
C TYR A 173 -10.74 -2.40 -12.90
N ARG A 174 -10.22 -2.39 -14.13
CA ARG A 174 -10.40 -3.48 -15.11
C ARG A 174 -11.87 -3.96 -15.19
N LYS A 175 -12.81 -3.01 -15.29
CA LYS A 175 -14.28 -3.24 -15.36
C LYS A 175 -14.89 -3.94 -14.14
N LYS A 176 -14.19 -4.00 -13.02
CA LYS A 176 -14.71 -4.56 -11.77
C LYS A 176 -14.87 -3.44 -10.75
N CYS A 177 -15.97 -3.45 -9.99
CA CYS A 177 -16.18 -2.56 -8.86
C CYS A 177 -15.24 -2.96 -7.73
N CYS A 178 -14.41 -2.04 -7.27
CA CYS A 178 -13.32 -2.27 -6.34
C CYS A 178 -13.47 -1.44 -5.07
N PHE A 179 -12.91 -1.97 -4.00
CA PHE A 179 -12.82 -1.34 -2.69
C PHE A 179 -11.46 -1.65 -2.05
N ASP A 180 -11.16 -0.94 -0.98
CA ASP A 180 -9.90 -1.06 -0.23
C ASP A 180 -9.54 -2.53 0.05
N GLY A 181 -8.29 -2.89 -0.26
CA GLY A 181 -7.78 -4.25 -0.04
C GLY A 181 -7.74 -4.63 1.43
N GLY A 182 -7.57 -3.66 2.32
CA GLY A 182 -7.53 -3.85 3.78
C GLY A 182 -8.88 -4.28 4.39
N PHE A 183 -9.95 -4.38 3.61
CA PHE A 183 -11.19 -5.01 4.07
C PHE A 183 -11.02 -6.50 4.35
N PHE A 184 -10.01 -7.14 3.78
CA PHE A 184 -9.63 -8.51 4.12
C PHE A 184 -8.44 -8.53 5.09
N SER A 185 -8.41 -9.50 5.99
CA SER A 185 -7.37 -9.62 7.02
C SER A 185 -5.99 -9.98 6.47
N LYS A 186 -5.93 -10.62 5.30
CA LYS A 186 -4.69 -11.04 4.64
C LYS A 186 -4.77 -10.74 3.14
N PRO A 187 -4.71 -9.45 2.75
CA PRO A 187 -4.86 -9.04 1.35
C PRO A 187 -3.55 -9.16 0.56
N TYR A 188 -2.76 -10.20 0.82
CA TYR A 188 -1.41 -10.37 0.29
C TYR A 188 -1.25 -11.66 -0.49
N LEU A 189 -0.13 -11.78 -1.18
CA LEU A 189 0.31 -13.01 -1.80
C LEU A 189 0.36 -14.15 -0.76
N ASN A 190 -0.10 -15.34 -1.13
CA ASN A 190 -0.15 -16.48 -0.23
C ASN A 190 1.23 -17.15 -0.11
N MET A 191 2.16 -16.43 0.49
CA MET A 191 3.51 -16.88 0.84
C MET A 191 3.83 -16.45 2.27
N THR A 192 4.74 -17.16 2.92
CA THR A 192 5.28 -16.72 4.22
C THR A 192 6.12 -15.46 4.00
N PRO A 193 5.79 -14.33 4.65
CA PRO A 193 6.61 -13.12 4.49
C PRO A 193 7.96 -13.28 5.16
N THR A 194 9.02 -12.84 4.48
CA THR A 194 10.35 -12.66 5.09
C THR A 194 10.33 -11.45 6.02
N PHE A 195 9.61 -10.39 5.60
CA PHE A 195 9.47 -9.18 6.38
C PHE A 195 8.09 -8.54 6.18
N THR A 196 7.56 -7.94 7.25
CA THR A 196 6.27 -7.21 7.20
C THR A 196 6.46 -5.80 7.68
N ILE A 197 6.14 -4.85 6.80
CA ILE A 197 6.12 -3.42 7.09
C ILE A 197 4.72 -3.05 7.56
N SER A 198 4.60 -2.59 8.80
CA SER A 198 3.33 -2.15 9.39
C SER A 198 3.51 -0.87 10.23
N PRO A 199 2.46 -0.08 10.45
CA PRO A 199 2.56 1.16 11.24
C PRO A 199 2.99 0.94 12.68
N ASP A 200 2.77 -0.24 13.23
CA ASP A 200 3.04 -0.61 14.63
C ASP A 200 4.29 -1.48 14.83
N MET A 201 5.06 -1.71 13.75
CA MET A 201 6.16 -2.69 13.75
C MET A 201 7.29 -2.38 14.76
N TRP A 202 7.47 -1.12 15.14
CA TRP A 202 8.52 -0.68 16.06
C TRP A 202 7.96 -0.20 17.41
N ASN A 203 6.74 -0.63 17.79
CA ASN A 203 6.01 -0.12 18.96
C ASN A 203 5.83 1.40 18.93
N SER A 204 5.74 1.98 17.74
CA SER A 204 5.48 3.41 17.59
C SER A 204 4.10 3.74 18.14
N THR A 205 4.03 4.81 18.93
CA THR A 205 2.80 5.25 19.63
C THR A 205 1.75 5.88 18.70
N HIS A 206 2.03 5.92 17.39
CA HIS A 206 1.13 6.50 16.37
C HIS A 206 0.06 5.54 15.86
N THR A 207 -0.25 4.50 16.62
CA THR A 207 -1.30 3.55 16.27
C THR A 207 -2.66 4.21 16.41
N TYR A 208 -3.20 4.65 15.28
CA TYR A 208 -4.64 4.77 15.15
C TYR A 208 -5.23 3.37 15.19
N THR A 209 -5.64 2.94 16.38
CA THR A 209 -5.97 1.54 16.69
C THR A 209 -7.24 1.05 16.02
N ASN A 210 -8.05 1.94 15.42
CA ASN A 210 -9.29 1.59 14.77
C ASN A 210 -9.35 2.12 13.34
N PHE A 211 -9.75 1.27 12.38
CA PHE A 211 -10.02 1.65 11.00
C PHE A 211 -10.96 2.86 10.87
N ILE A 212 -11.94 2.98 11.79
CA ILE A 212 -12.90 4.10 11.83
C ILE A 212 -12.20 5.40 12.20
N ASP A 213 -11.34 5.37 13.21
CA ASP A 213 -10.61 6.56 13.67
C ASP A 213 -9.62 7.01 12.59
N ASN A 214 -8.94 6.07 11.92
CA ASN A 214 -8.11 6.33 10.76
C ASN A 214 -8.93 7.01 9.63
N ALA A 215 -10.09 6.46 9.28
CA ALA A 215 -10.93 6.99 8.22
C ALA A 215 -11.49 8.38 8.53
N LEU A 216 -11.84 8.65 9.80
CA LEU A 216 -12.33 9.97 10.24
C LEU A 216 -11.21 11.02 10.30
N GLN A 217 -9.99 10.60 10.68
CA GLN A 217 -8.84 11.50 10.70
C GLN A 217 -8.31 11.79 9.29
N MET A 218 -8.42 10.82 8.37
CA MET A 218 -8.16 11.04 6.94
C MET A 218 -8.96 12.23 6.37
N ASN A 219 -10.17 12.45 6.86
CA ASN A 219 -10.99 13.60 6.43
C ASN A 219 -10.58 14.94 7.06
N ARG A 220 -9.75 14.94 8.10
CA ARG A 220 -9.34 16.18 8.80
C ARG A 220 -7.94 16.65 8.43
N LEU A 221 -7.14 15.79 7.78
CA LEU A 221 -5.74 16.01 7.35
C LEU A 221 -4.85 16.75 8.37
N ASN A 222 -5.09 16.54 9.65
CA ASN A 222 -4.23 17.08 10.74
C ASN A 222 -2.94 16.25 10.90
N VAL A 223 -2.39 15.73 9.77
CA VAL A 223 -1.26 14.82 9.78
C VAL A 223 -0.09 15.46 9.04
N ASN A 224 1.04 15.58 9.74
CA ASN A 224 2.28 16.01 9.13
C ASN A 224 2.92 14.83 8.36
N ILE A 225 2.76 14.84 7.06
CA ILE A 225 3.25 13.79 6.14
C ILE A 225 4.77 13.63 6.23
N THR A 226 5.50 14.76 6.26
CA THR A 226 6.97 14.76 6.38
C THR A 226 7.42 14.15 7.70
N GLU A 227 6.76 14.48 8.78
CA GLU A 227 7.08 13.95 10.11
C GLU A 227 6.86 12.43 10.16
N LEU A 228 5.74 11.93 9.62
CA LEU A 228 5.50 10.49 9.51
C LEU A 228 6.60 9.78 8.73
N TYR A 229 7.01 10.34 7.59
CA TYR A 229 8.09 9.78 6.78
C TYR A 229 9.41 9.73 7.56
N ILE A 230 9.82 10.86 8.14
CA ILE A 230 11.06 10.97 8.92
C ILE A 230 11.04 10.00 10.10
N GLN A 231 9.91 9.88 10.77
CA GLN A 231 9.76 8.97 11.89
C GLN A 231 9.91 7.51 11.44
N GLY A 232 9.21 7.08 10.38
CA GLY A 232 9.33 5.72 9.86
C GLY A 232 10.77 5.37 9.49
N TYR A 233 11.50 6.30 8.86
CA TYR A 233 12.91 6.15 8.53
C TYR A 233 13.79 6.01 9.79
N ASN A 234 13.62 6.89 10.78
CA ASN A 234 14.43 6.91 12.00
C ASN A 234 14.14 5.70 12.90
N ASP A 235 12.86 5.32 13.06
CA ASP A 235 12.48 4.13 13.84
C ASP A 235 13.11 2.87 13.25
N THR A 236 13.14 2.79 11.92
CA THR A 236 13.77 1.67 11.19
C THR A 236 15.28 1.67 11.38
N LYS A 237 15.91 2.83 11.26
CA LYS A 237 17.35 3.02 11.52
C LYS A 237 17.74 2.59 12.93
N ASN A 238 16.93 2.96 13.92
CA ASN A 238 17.17 2.61 15.34
C ASN A 238 17.03 1.08 15.59
N ASN A 239 16.32 0.36 14.72
CA ASN A 239 16.16 -1.08 14.78
C ASN A 239 17.08 -1.84 13.79
N LYS A 240 18.13 -1.19 13.27
CA LYS A 240 19.05 -1.74 12.26
C LYS A 240 19.54 -3.16 12.61
N LYS A 241 19.93 -3.41 13.86
CA LYS A 241 20.42 -4.73 14.27
C LYS A 241 19.44 -5.86 13.99
N LYS A 242 18.13 -5.64 14.23
CA LYS A 242 17.09 -6.65 13.92
C LYS A 242 16.93 -6.86 12.43
N LEU A 243 17.19 -5.82 11.64
CA LEU A 243 17.11 -5.90 10.17
C LEU A 243 18.33 -6.62 9.60
N ASP A 244 19.52 -6.37 10.15
CA ASP A 244 20.74 -7.09 9.74
C ASP A 244 20.56 -8.61 9.90
N ASP A 245 19.92 -9.07 10.99
CA ASP A 245 19.61 -10.49 11.22
C ASP A 245 18.64 -11.09 10.17
N ILE A 246 17.89 -10.26 9.44
CA ILE A 246 16.89 -10.70 8.45
C ILE A 246 17.42 -10.59 7.02
N PHE A 247 18.18 -9.53 6.73
CA PHE A 247 18.52 -9.13 5.37
C PHE A 247 19.99 -9.43 4.98
N LEU A 248 20.87 -9.65 5.95
CA LEU A 248 22.29 -10.02 5.74
C LEU A 248 22.53 -11.50 6.04
#